data_1828af492d0337411078a5698b8f29ce
#
_entry.id   1828af492d0337411078a5698b8f29ce
#
_cell.length_a   1.000
_cell.length_b   1.000
_cell.length_c   1.000
_cell.angle_alpha   90.00
_cell.angle_beta   90.00
_cell.angle_gamma   90.00
#
_symmetry.space_group_name_H-M   'P 1'
#
loop_
_entity.id
_entity.type
_entity.pdbx_description
1 polymer ?
#
loop_
_entity_poly.entity_id
_entity_poly.type
_entity_poly.pdbx_seq_one_letter_code
_entity_poly.pdbx_strand_id
1 'polypeptide(L)'
;QQHNISIRGGSDKTTYVMSLGYLKDEGKLRYYDDHYQRYNALAKITTDVTKWLTVGLNVRYSHEKSVSPAYGMNPGGSVNDMIGWTQVVWPTIPVRDPNGHFSPAGRMVFIADANPQTSYTDNFWGTANVVIKPLKGWTINADFTYNKWMNKRSYSKGLIYSYSVSNEPYLEGGFGTEDTRVWQESNNDDFTSMNAYTTYEKEFKGHNFKIMAGMQSEYKKNFGLYANKMGMVLPGQPSISTSTGKIEAWDSLDHYATLGFFGRFNYDYKSRYLFEFDLRRDGSSRYAKGHQWGTFPAFSAGWNVAKEAFFEPYTSILSELRLRGSWGELGNMRGKNYQYISTVPYNATTDYIMGDKRISAFGAPNMIAYNTWEKNRTLDFGVDIAALNNRLTMSYDWYRRDIIGLITKGVTLPAVLGVNSPDTNNADIRNEGWELTLGWRDQFSLASKSFNYSVSFNLSDYQGTVLKYSNPKGLIYDYYVGKKMGTIWGYTTDHIMTCLLYTSDAADDLTRV
;
A
#
# COMPACT_ATOMS: atom_id res chain seq x y z
N GLN A 1 10.60 -13.08 -20.31
CA GLN A 1 10.76 -14.55 -20.20
C GLN A 1 10.49 -14.98 -18.78
N GLN A 2 9.70 -16.04 -18.59
CA GLN A 2 9.39 -16.59 -17.28
C GLN A 2 9.49 -18.10 -17.31
N HIS A 3 10.21 -18.66 -16.35
CA HIS A 3 10.37 -20.09 -16.16
C HIS A 3 10.07 -20.46 -14.71
N ASN A 4 9.34 -21.53 -14.50
CA ASN A 4 9.03 -22.03 -13.16
C ASN A 4 9.06 -23.56 -13.17
N ILE A 5 9.78 -24.12 -12.22
CA ILE A 5 9.84 -25.55 -11.98
C ILE A 5 9.38 -25.81 -10.55
N SER A 6 8.47 -26.74 -10.36
CA SER A 6 8.01 -27.14 -9.03
C SER A 6 7.94 -28.66 -8.90
N ILE A 7 8.35 -29.14 -7.75
CA ILE A 7 8.26 -30.54 -7.35
C ILE A 7 7.42 -30.59 -6.07
N ARG A 8 6.45 -31.47 -6.06
CA ARG A 8 5.63 -31.78 -4.88
C ARG A 8 5.53 -33.27 -4.69
N GLY A 9 5.57 -33.69 -3.44
CA GLY A 9 5.47 -35.10 -3.09
C GLY A 9 5.22 -35.25 -1.60
N GLY A 10 5.18 -36.49 -1.17
CA GLY A 10 5.00 -36.80 0.22
C GLY A 10 4.74 -38.27 0.47
N SER A 11 4.60 -38.57 1.75
CA SER A 11 4.13 -39.85 2.30
C SER A 11 2.87 -39.59 3.14
N ASP A 12 2.36 -40.61 3.80
CA ASP A 12 1.21 -40.47 4.71
C ASP A 12 1.46 -39.48 5.86
N LYS A 13 2.72 -39.20 6.19
CA LYS A 13 3.10 -38.34 7.33
C LYS A 13 3.75 -37.03 6.91
N THR A 14 4.36 -36.97 5.73
CA THR A 14 5.16 -35.81 5.33
C THR A 14 4.75 -35.36 3.94
N THR A 15 4.50 -34.08 3.78
CA THR A 15 4.29 -33.44 2.49
C THR A 15 5.36 -32.38 2.25
N TYR A 16 5.80 -32.25 0.99
CA TYR A 16 6.74 -31.21 0.62
C TYR A 16 6.41 -30.59 -0.73
N VAL A 17 6.78 -29.31 -0.86
CA VAL A 17 6.74 -28.56 -2.12
C VAL A 17 8.04 -27.80 -2.23
N MET A 18 8.72 -27.91 -3.37
CA MET A 18 9.88 -27.10 -3.73
C MET A 18 9.63 -26.46 -5.08
N SER A 19 10.02 -25.22 -5.23
CA SER A 19 9.84 -24.46 -6.47
C SER A 19 11.01 -23.54 -6.71
N LEU A 20 11.45 -23.48 -7.97
CA LEU A 20 12.44 -22.52 -8.46
C LEU A 20 11.80 -21.73 -9.60
N GLY A 21 11.95 -20.41 -9.56
CA GLY A 21 11.42 -19.52 -10.58
C GLY A 21 12.49 -18.55 -11.07
N TYR A 22 12.44 -18.26 -12.34
CA TYR A 22 13.23 -17.22 -13.00
C TYR A 22 12.30 -16.32 -13.81
N LEU A 23 12.46 -15.02 -13.67
CA LEU A 23 11.80 -14.02 -14.50
C LEU A 23 12.86 -13.05 -15.04
N LYS A 24 12.82 -12.80 -16.34
CA LYS A 24 13.51 -11.69 -16.99
C LYS A 24 12.48 -10.86 -17.74
N ASP A 25 12.39 -9.59 -17.42
CA ASP A 25 11.61 -8.58 -18.13
C ASP A 25 12.59 -7.61 -18.78
N GLU A 26 12.56 -7.55 -20.10
CA GLU A 26 13.30 -6.55 -20.87
C GLU A 26 12.47 -5.28 -20.85
N GLY A 27 13.11 -4.17 -20.52
CA GLY A 27 12.44 -2.91 -20.31
C GLY A 27 11.73 -2.36 -21.54
N LYS A 28 11.13 -1.19 -21.41
CA LYS A 28 10.31 -0.55 -22.45
C LYS A 28 11.02 0.62 -23.13
N LEU A 29 12.20 0.98 -22.67
CA LEU A 29 12.93 2.12 -23.19
C LEU A 29 13.67 1.74 -24.48
N ARG A 30 13.28 2.34 -25.60
CA ARG A 30 13.83 2.02 -26.93
C ARG A 30 15.33 2.29 -27.04
N TYR A 31 15.84 3.25 -26.29
CA TYR A 31 17.23 3.75 -26.41
C TYR A 31 18.04 3.52 -25.13
N TYR A 32 17.60 2.58 -24.29
CA TYR A 32 18.30 2.20 -23.07
C TYR A 32 18.05 0.72 -22.76
N ASP A 33 19.06 0.02 -22.24
CA ASP A 33 18.96 -1.39 -21.84
C ASP A 33 18.43 -1.50 -20.39
N ASP A 34 17.18 -1.08 -20.18
CA ASP A 34 16.51 -1.24 -18.92
C ASP A 34 15.95 -2.68 -18.79
N HIS A 35 16.21 -3.33 -17.67
CA HIS A 35 15.77 -4.69 -17.45
C HIS A 35 15.58 -5.03 -15.98
N TYR A 36 14.75 -6.03 -15.75
CA TYR A 36 14.50 -6.61 -14.44
C TYR A 36 14.69 -8.13 -14.50
N GLN A 37 15.40 -8.67 -13.50
CA GLN A 37 15.61 -10.10 -13.34
C GLN A 37 15.27 -10.51 -11.93
N ARG A 38 14.60 -11.67 -11.78
CA ARG A 38 14.26 -12.23 -10.47
C ARG A 38 14.44 -13.74 -10.45
N TYR A 39 15.12 -14.20 -9.43
CA TYR A 39 15.23 -15.61 -9.06
C TYR A 39 14.43 -15.83 -7.78
N ASN A 40 13.59 -16.85 -7.73
CA ASN A 40 12.86 -17.23 -6.55
C ASN A 40 13.12 -18.68 -6.21
N ALA A 41 13.20 -18.97 -4.91
CA ALA A 41 13.21 -20.32 -4.38
C ALA A 41 12.17 -20.43 -3.27
N LEU A 42 11.43 -21.54 -3.26
CA LEU A 42 10.47 -21.88 -2.21
C LEU A 42 10.73 -23.31 -1.79
N ALA A 43 10.76 -23.55 -0.50
CA ALA A 43 10.73 -24.88 0.08
C ALA A 43 9.72 -24.90 1.23
N LYS A 44 8.75 -25.79 1.16
CA LYS A 44 7.77 -26.02 2.22
C LYS A 44 7.76 -27.50 2.56
N ILE A 45 7.86 -27.82 3.83
CA ILE A 45 7.72 -29.17 4.36
C ILE A 45 6.73 -29.14 5.53
N THR A 46 5.87 -30.13 5.62
CA THR A 46 4.96 -30.33 6.74
C THR A 46 4.97 -31.81 7.10
N THR A 47 5.16 -32.11 8.37
CA THR A 47 5.32 -33.49 8.87
C THR A 47 4.46 -33.71 10.11
N ASP A 48 3.65 -34.76 10.07
CA ASP A 48 2.98 -35.31 11.25
C ASP A 48 3.97 -36.15 12.04
N VAL A 49 4.64 -35.53 13.02
CA VAL A 49 5.64 -36.19 13.87
C VAL A 49 4.97 -37.28 14.70
N THR A 50 3.78 -36.99 15.22
CA THR A 50 2.91 -37.92 15.93
C THR A 50 1.46 -37.67 15.51
N LYS A 51 0.49 -38.48 15.99
CA LYS A 51 -0.93 -38.26 15.76
C LYS A 51 -1.47 -36.95 16.34
N TRP A 52 -0.75 -36.36 17.29
CA TRP A 52 -1.13 -35.12 17.97
C TRP A 52 -0.19 -33.94 17.70
N LEU A 53 0.95 -34.14 16.99
CA LEU A 53 1.94 -33.11 16.70
C LEU A 53 2.27 -33.06 15.20
N THR A 54 1.97 -31.92 14.59
CA THR A 54 2.40 -31.57 13.23
C THR A 54 3.37 -30.40 13.29
N VAL A 55 4.48 -30.47 12.57
CA VAL A 55 5.44 -29.38 12.40
C VAL A 55 5.58 -29.04 10.93
N GLY A 56 5.80 -27.77 10.67
CA GLY A 56 6.00 -27.28 9.31
C GLY A 56 7.09 -26.22 9.24
N LEU A 57 7.78 -26.18 8.12
CA LEU A 57 8.74 -25.16 7.76
C LEU A 57 8.44 -24.67 6.35
N ASN A 58 8.39 -23.35 6.18
CA ASN A 58 8.22 -22.70 4.90
C ASN A 58 9.32 -21.65 4.74
N VAL A 59 10.17 -21.81 3.73
CA VAL A 59 11.26 -20.89 3.41
C VAL A 59 11.06 -20.37 2.01
N ARG A 60 11.14 -19.07 1.84
CA ARG A 60 11.12 -18.38 0.55
C ARG A 60 12.29 -17.43 0.46
N TYR A 61 12.91 -17.40 -0.70
CA TYR A 61 13.98 -16.46 -1.01
C TYR A 61 13.74 -15.89 -2.40
N SER A 62 13.93 -14.59 -2.57
CA SER A 62 14.03 -13.95 -3.87
C SER A 62 15.27 -13.08 -3.96
N HIS A 63 15.94 -13.16 -5.11
CA HIS A 63 17.00 -12.25 -5.52
C HIS A 63 16.56 -11.51 -6.77
N GLU A 64 16.60 -10.19 -6.72
CA GLU A 64 16.13 -9.31 -7.78
C GLU A 64 17.24 -8.36 -8.21
N LYS A 65 17.40 -8.17 -9.51
CA LYS A 65 18.25 -7.15 -10.10
C LYS A 65 17.39 -6.27 -10.99
N SER A 66 17.43 -4.96 -10.79
CA SER A 66 16.81 -3.97 -11.65
C SER A 66 17.86 -3.02 -12.17
N VAL A 67 17.86 -2.77 -13.47
CA VAL A 67 18.70 -1.77 -14.15
C VAL A 67 17.78 -0.78 -14.85
N SER A 68 17.99 0.50 -14.61
CA SER A 68 17.26 1.59 -15.24
C SER A 68 18.18 2.79 -15.44
N PRO A 69 17.86 3.75 -16.32
CA PRO A 69 18.65 4.95 -16.43
C PRO A 69 18.60 5.76 -15.13
N ALA A 70 19.74 6.26 -14.68
CA ALA A 70 19.82 7.21 -13.58
C ALA A 70 19.44 8.60 -14.10
N TYR A 71 18.36 9.18 -13.54
CA TYR A 71 17.88 10.48 -13.99
C TYR A 71 18.78 11.63 -13.52
N GLY A 72 19.39 12.34 -14.48
CA GLY A 72 20.40 13.37 -14.22
C GLY A 72 19.89 14.64 -13.52
N MET A 73 18.61 15.01 -13.64
CA MET A 73 18.08 16.26 -13.05
C MET A 73 17.59 16.10 -11.60
N ASN A 74 17.14 14.92 -11.22
CA ASN A 74 16.76 14.61 -9.83
C ASN A 74 17.38 13.28 -9.41
N PRO A 75 18.34 13.28 -8.49
CA PRO A 75 18.90 12.04 -7.94
C PRO A 75 17.80 11.17 -7.33
N GLY A 76 17.63 9.96 -7.85
CA GLY A 76 16.56 9.06 -7.44
C GLY A 76 15.22 9.30 -8.12
N GLY A 77 15.15 10.14 -9.14
CA GLY A 77 13.98 10.30 -10.02
C GLY A 77 13.56 8.98 -10.67
N SER A 78 12.28 8.80 -10.91
CA SER A 78 11.75 7.58 -11.51
C SER A 78 11.84 7.62 -13.04
N VAL A 79 11.88 6.45 -13.69
CA VAL A 79 11.73 6.33 -15.15
C VAL A 79 10.43 7.01 -15.63
N ASN A 80 9.39 7.04 -14.80
CA ASN A 80 8.13 7.72 -15.10
C ASN A 80 8.32 9.25 -15.26
N ASP A 81 9.20 9.86 -14.47
CA ASP A 81 9.50 11.28 -14.58
C ASP A 81 10.19 11.57 -15.92
N MET A 82 11.11 10.71 -16.36
CA MET A 82 11.75 10.80 -17.67
C MET A 82 10.75 10.68 -18.81
N ILE A 83 9.85 9.70 -18.75
CA ILE A 83 8.79 9.50 -19.75
C ILE A 83 7.87 10.73 -19.78
N GLY A 84 7.48 11.25 -18.60
CA GLY A 84 6.67 12.47 -18.48
C GLY A 84 7.34 13.67 -19.17
N TRP A 85 8.65 13.83 -19.00
CA TRP A 85 9.38 14.91 -19.65
C TRP A 85 9.46 14.77 -21.18
N THR A 86 9.52 13.54 -21.72
CA THR A 86 9.49 13.33 -23.18
C THR A 86 8.10 13.55 -23.77
N GLN A 87 7.02 13.41 -22.99
CA GLN A 87 5.65 13.64 -23.44
C GLN A 87 5.30 15.12 -23.60
N VAL A 88 6.00 16.03 -22.93
CA VAL A 88 5.77 17.48 -23.05
C VAL A 88 6.59 18.15 -24.16
N VAL A 89 7.32 17.36 -24.93
CA VAL A 89 8.07 17.84 -26.11
C VAL A 89 7.12 18.15 -27.27
N TRP A 90 7.36 19.24 -27.96
CA TRP A 90 6.53 19.62 -29.10
C TRP A 90 6.62 18.58 -30.23
N PRO A 91 5.50 18.22 -30.87
CA PRO A 91 5.47 17.19 -31.91
C PRO A 91 6.33 17.51 -33.14
N THR A 92 6.70 18.78 -33.34
CA THR A 92 7.55 19.24 -34.44
C THR A 92 9.04 19.02 -34.23
N ILE A 93 9.45 18.60 -33.00
CA ILE A 93 10.86 18.36 -32.70
C ILE A 93 11.22 16.94 -33.16
N PRO A 94 12.20 16.77 -34.07
CA PRO A 94 12.63 15.46 -34.52
C PRO A 94 13.39 14.74 -33.39
N VAL A 95 13.31 13.41 -33.33
CA VAL A 95 14.05 12.59 -32.35
C VAL A 95 15.55 12.73 -32.55
N ARG A 96 15.98 12.86 -33.80
CA ARG A 96 17.41 13.06 -34.16
C ARG A 96 17.56 14.24 -35.09
N ASP A 97 18.68 14.92 -34.95
CA ASP A 97 19.11 15.97 -35.84
C ASP A 97 19.60 15.41 -37.20
N PRO A 98 19.92 16.25 -38.22
CA PRO A 98 20.42 15.79 -39.49
C PRO A 98 21.78 15.06 -39.41
N ASN A 99 22.57 15.28 -38.35
CA ASN A 99 23.84 14.61 -38.11
C ASN A 99 23.68 13.25 -37.39
N GLY A 100 22.46 12.89 -37.00
CA GLY A 100 22.14 11.62 -36.35
C GLY A 100 22.19 11.64 -34.83
N HIS A 101 22.53 12.78 -34.20
CA HIS A 101 22.47 12.92 -32.72
C HIS A 101 21.04 13.08 -32.23
N PHE A 102 20.79 12.72 -30.98
CA PHE A 102 19.51 13.02 -30.36
C PHE A 102 19.28 14.52 -30.30
N SER A 103 18.08 14.95 -30.73
CA SER A 103 17.71 16.35 -30.66
C SER A 103 17.70 16.83 -29.21
N PRO A 104 18.41 17.92 -28.87
CA PRO A 104 18.47 18.44 -27.51
C PRO A 104 17.12 18.75 -26.92
N ALA A 105 16.26 19.41 -27.70
CA ALA A 105 14.91 19.75 -27.31
C ALA A 105 14.00 18.52 -27.11
N GLY A 106 14.34 17.37 -27.72
CA GLY A 106 13.64 16.10 -27.59
C GLY A 106 13.91 15.35 -26.28
N ARG A 107 14.94 15.77 -25.52
CA ARG A 107 15.35 15.19 -24.21
C ARG A 107 15.66 13.70 -24.20
N MET A 108 15.69 13.06 -25.36
CA MET A 108 16.00 11.62 -25.47
C MET A 108 17.44 11.30 -25.07
N VAL A 109 18.34 12.26 -25.21
CA VAL A 109 19.75 12.14 -24.78
C VAL A 109 19.86 11.82 -23.28
N PHE A 110 19.00 12.38 -22.45
CA PHE A 110 18.97 12.11 -21.00
C PHE A 110 18.59 10.66 -20.65
N ILE A 111 17.93 9.96 -21.56
CA ILE A 111 17.62 8.55 -21.41
C ILE A 111 18.76 7.70 -22.00
N ALA A 112 19.17 8.01 -23.22
CA ALA A 112 20.11 7.19 -23.98
C ALA A 112 21.52 7.19 -23.36
N ASP A 113 21.99 8.34 -22.87
CA ASP A 113 23.32 8.53 -22.32
C ASP A 113 23.38 8.55 -20.79
N ALA A 114 22.24 8.24 -20.14
CA ALA A 114 22.19 8.14 -18.68
C ALA A 114 23.09 7.02 -18.16
N ASN A 115 23.78 7.28 -17.07
CA ASN A 115 24.46 6.22 -16.34
C ASN A 115 23.44 5.23 -15.75
N PRO A 116 23.81 3.97 -15.54
CA PRO A 116 22.90 2.99 -14.96
C PRO A 116 22.62 3.27 -13.48
N GLN A 117 21.37 3.12 -13.11
CA GLN A 117 20.93 2.87 -11.74
C GLN A 117 20.71 1.38 -11.59
N THR A 118 21.50 0.74 -10.75
CA THR A 118 21.38 -0.70 -10.47
C THR A 118 20.90 -0.90 -9.05
N SER A 119 19.86 -1.71 -8.90
CA SER A 119 19.30 -2.10 -7.60
C SER A 119 19.32 -3.62 -7.47
N TYR A 120 19.86 -4.11 -6.36
CA TYR A 120 19.78 -5.51 -5.95
C TYR A 120 18.90 -5.62 -4.72
N THR A 121 17.93 -6.53 -4.78
CA THR A 121 17.04 -6.78 -3.65
C THR A 121 17.08 -8.26 -3.29
N ASP A 122 17.40 -8.55 -2.05
CA ASP A 122 17.34 -9.87 -1.45
C ASP A 122 16.21 -9.90 -0.43
N ASN A 123 15.33 -10.90 -0.53
CA ASN A 123 14.20 -11.04 0.37
C ASN A 123 14.07 -12.47 0.85
N PHE A 124 14.35 -12.69 2.11
CA PHE A 124 14.26 -13.99 2.79
C PHE A 124 13.06 -14.02 3.73
N TRP A 125 12.24 -15.05 3.62
CA TRP A 125 11.15 -15.38 4.54
C TRP A 125 11.32 -16.79 5.08
N GLY A 126 11.30 -16.93 6.39
CA GLY A 126 11.27 -18.20 7.07
C GLY A 126 10.09 -18.25 8.03
N THR A 127 9.22 -19.25 7.91
CA THR A 127 8.10 -19.49 8.83
C THR A 127 8.18 -20.91 9.35
N ALA A 128 8.29 -21.05 10.66
CA ALA A 128 8.12 -22.32 11.37
C ALA A 128 6.73 -22.34 12.00
N ASN A 129 6.00 -23.45 11.83
CA ASN A 129 4.69 -23.63 12.43
C ASN A 129 4.58 -24.96 13.16
N VAL A 130 3.81 -24.96 14.24
CA VAL A 130 3.53 -26.12 15.07
C VAL A 130 2.03 -26.19 15.30
N VAL A 131 1.46 -27.39 15.10
CA VAL A 131 0.07 -27.69 15.39
C VAL A 131 0.01 -28.86 16.38
N ILE A 132 -0.63 -28.63 17.52
CA ILE A 132 -0.80 -29.63 18.58
C ILE A 132 -2.28 -29.94 18.70
N LYS A 133 -2.65 -31.22 18.71
CA LYS A 133 -4.02 -31.73 18.87
C LYS A 133 -4.09 -32.57 20.15
N PRO A 134 -4.22 -31.94 21.34
CA PRO A 134 -4.15 -32.67 22.60
C PRO A 134 -5.32 -33.65 22.80
N LEU A 135 -6.51 -33.24 22.35
CA LEU A 135 -7.77 -33.98 22.46
C LEU A 135 -8.62 -33.77 21.20
N LYS A 136 -9.63 -34.63 21.02
CA LYS A 136 -10.60 -34.46 19.92
C LYS A 136 -11.32 -33.10 20.03
N GLY A 137 -11.28 -32.34 18.95
CA GLY A 137 -11.89 -31.01 18.89
C GLY A 137 -11.01 -29.88 19.45
N TRP A 138 -9.85 -30.17 20.04
CA TRP A 138 -8.93 -29.16 20.56
C TRP A 138 -7.67 -29.09 19.71
N THR A 139 -7.35 -27.89 19.21
CA THR A 139 -6.17 -27.61 18.39
C THR A 139 -5.45 -26.38 18.96
N ILE A 140 -4.14 -26.46 19.10
CA ILE A 140 -3.25 -25.36 19.45
C ILE A 140 -2.34 -25.12 18.25
N ASN A 141 -2.25 -23.89 17.80
CA ASN A 141 -1.41 -23.47 16.69
C ASN A 141 -0.42 -22.42 17.18
N ALA A 142 0.82 -22.54 16.74
CA ALA A 142 1.83 -21.53 16.93
C ALA A 142 2.65 -21.39 15.64
N ASP A 143 2.95 -20.18 15.24
CA ASP A 143 3.87 -19.89 14.14
C ASP A 143 4.79 -18.74 14.49
N PHE A 144 6.00 -18.83 13.98
CA PHE A 144 7.01 -17.79 14.03
C PHE A 144 7.51 -17.51 12.63
N THR A 145 7.47 -16.26 12.22
CA THR A 145 7.95 -15.79 10.93
C THR A 145 9.07 -14.79 11.12
N TYR A 146 10.16 -14.99 10.39
CA TYR A 146 11.23 -14.02 10.22
C TYR A 146 11.33 -13.62 8.75
N ASN A 147 11.39 -12.33 8.48
CA ASN A 147 11.69 -11.79 7.17
C ASN A 147 12.91 -10.87 7.24
N LYS A 148 13.82 -11.05 6.32
CA LYS A 148 14.95 -10.15 6.06
C LYS A 148 14.84 -9.64 4.63
N TRP A 149 14.66 -8.34 4.49
CA TRP A 149 14.70 -7.66 3.21
C TRP A 149 15.93 -6.75 3.17
N MET A 150 16.71 -6.83 2.10
CA MET A 150 17.90 -6.03 1.88
C MET A 150 17.84 -5.46 0.47
N ASN A 151 18.08 -4.16 0.34
CA ASN A 151 18.20 -3.49 -0.95
C ASN A 151 19.50 -2.70 -1.01
N LYS A 152 20.28 -2.95 -2.04
CA LYS A 152 21.48 -2.15 -2.36
C LYS A 152 21.22 -1.47 -3.68
N ARG A 153 21.31 -0.14 -3.69
CA ARG A 153 21.15 0.67 -4.89
C ARG A 153 22.40 1.50 -5.14
N SER A 154 22.89 1.45 -6.36
CA SER A 154 24.01 2.24 -6.84
C SER A 154 23.61 2.98 -8.09
N TYR A 155 23.88 4.27 -8.15
CA TYR A 155 23.67 5.08 -9.34
C TYR A 155 24.62 6.26 -9.37
N SER A 156 24.77 6.86 -10.57
CA SER A 156 25.64 8.03 -10.73
C SER A 156 25.03 8.98 -11.74
N LYS A 157 25.31 10.27 -11.54
CA LYS A 157 25.04 11.33 -12.50
C LYS A 157 26.34 11.65 -13.24
N GLY A 158 26.36 11.36 -14.52
CA GLY A 158 27.47 11.71 -15.42
C GLY A 158 27.24 13.04 -16.14
N LEU A 159 28.19 13.43 -16.96
CA LEU A 159 28.01 14.52 -17.92
C LEU A 159 27.26 14.01 -19.14
N ILE A 160 26.28 14.78 -19.58
CA ILE A 160 25.49 14.50 -20.79
C ILE A 160 25.77 15.61 -21.80
N TYR A 161 26.10 15.22 -23.03
CA TYR A 161 26.42 16.13 -24.12
C TYR A 161 25.34 16.09 -25.19
N SER A 162 24.96 17.25 -25.68
CA SER A 162 24.21 17.43 -26.92
C SER A 162 25.14 18.04 -27.99
N TYR A 163 24.65 18.09 -29.21
CA TYR A 163 25.44 18.58 -30.33
C TYR A 163 24.74 19.75 -31.02
N SER A 164 25.51 20.76 -31.42
CA SER A 164 25.02 21.86 -32.22
C SER A 164 24.74 21.42 -33.66
N VAL A 165 24.10 22.27 -34.46
CA VAL A 165 23.91 22.05 -35.90
C VAL A 165 25.23 21.91 -36.63
N SER A 166 26.29 22.54 -36.11
CA SER A 166 27.67 22.47 -36.63
C SER A 166 28.40 21.21 -36.17
N ASN A 167 27.74 20.29 -35.50
CA ASN A 167 28.32 19.06 -34.95
C ASN A 167 29.32 19.27 -33.80
N GLU A 168 29.26 20.43 -33.14
CA GLU A 168 30.06 20.72 -31.96
C GLU A 168 29.37 20.27 -30.70
N PRO A 169 30.05 19.48 -29.81
CA PRO A 169 29.45 19.05 -28.55
C PRO A 169 29.36 20.21 -27.55
N TYR A 170 28.26 20.27 -26.83
CA TYR A 170 28.11 21.17 -25.70
C TYR A 170 27.47 20.44 -24.53
N LEU A 171 27.79 20.89 -23.30
CA LEU A 171 27.29 20.29 -22.09
C LEU A 171 25.79 20.63 -21.90
N GLU A 172 24.97 19.60 -21.74
CA GLU A 172 23.52 19.76 -21.62
C GLU A 172 23.11 20.15 -20.20
N GLY A 173 22.17 21.09 -20.09
CA GLY A 173 21.43 21.37 -18.84
C GLY A 173 22.24 21.97 -17.71
N GLY A 174 23.37 22.69 -17.95
CA GLY A 174 24.16 23.32 -16.88
C GLY A 174 24.87 22.33 -15.96
N PHE A 175 25.10 21.13 -16.44
CA PHE A 175 25.91 20.13 -15.76
C PHE A 175 27.40 20.46 -15.86
N GLY A 176 27.93 21.20 -14.87
CA GLY A 176 29.38 21.33 -14.71
C GLY A 176 30.01 20.03 -14.23
N THR A 177 31.33 19.88 -14.36
CA THR A 177 32.07 18.73 -13.82
C THR A 177 31.84 18.54 -12.31
N GLU A 178 31.59 19.63 -11.58
CA GLU A 178 31.29 19.63 -10.15
C GLU A 178 29.93 19.01 -9.81
N ASP A 179 29.00 18.97 -10.76
CA ASP A 179 27.67 18.37 -10.58
C ASP A 179 27.64 16.86 -10.80
N THR A 180 28.73 16.25 -11.28
CA THR A 180 28.82 14.80 -11.35
C THR A 180 28.83 14.21 -9.96
N ARG A 181 28.05 13.11 -9.75
CA ARG A 181 27.86 12.56 -8.41
C ARG A 181 27.62 11.06 -8.45
N VAL A 182 28.11 10.37 -7.44
CA VAL A 182 27.89 8.94 -7.22
C VAL A 182 27.10 8.75 -5.94
N TRP A 183 26.08 7.88 -5.95
CA TRP A 183 25.25 7.49 -4.80
C TRP A 183 25.38 6.00 -4.55
N GLN A 184 25.44 5.65 -3.26
CA GLN A 184 25.38 4.29 -2.76
C GLN A 184 24.35 4.25 -1.63
N GLU A 185 23.41 3.32 -1.69
CA GLU A 185 22.35 3.16 -0.71
C GLU A 185 22.28 1.71 -0.27
N SER A 186 22.08 1.49 1.02
CA SER A 186 21.87 0.18 1.62
C SER A 186 20.71 0.25 2.59
N ASN A 187 19.60 -0.36 2.24
CA ASN A 187 18.39 -0.42 3.06
C ASN A 187 18.17 -1.84 3.55
N ASN A 188 17.86 -1.99 4.83
CA ASN A 188 17.65 -3.28 5.48
C ASN A 188 16.39 -3.22 6.33
N ASP A 189 15.49 -4.20 6.14
CA ASP A 189 14.30 -4.39 6.97
C ASP A 189 14.41 -5.74 7.67
N ASP A 190 14.22 -5.74 8.97
CA ASP A 190 14.02 -6.92 9.79
C ASP A 190 12.58 -6.95 10.28
N PHE A 191 11.88 -8.04 10.01
CA PHE A 191 10.51 -8.24 10.48
C PHE A 191 10.39 -9.59 11.16
N THR A 192 9.78 -9.60 12.33
CA THR A 192 9.40 -10.81 13.04
C THR A 192 7.92 -10.79 13.37
N SER A 193 7.26 -11.93 13.23
CA SER A 193 5.87 -12.12 13.65
C SER A 193 5.74 -13.44 14.39
N MET A 194 5.00 -13.43 15.48
CA MET A 194 4.65 -14.61 16.26
C MET A 194 3.14 -14.62 16.47
N ASN A 195 2.51 -15.74 16.13
CA ASN A 195 1.12 -16.03 16.43
C ASN A 195 1.02 -17.28 17.28
N ALA A 196 0.18 -17.26 18.29
CA ALA A 196 -0.15 -18.44 19.07
C ALA A 196 -1.64 -18.40 19.42
N TYR A 197 -2.38 -19.43 19.04
CA TYR A 197 -3.80 -19.50 19.34
C TYR A 197 -4.28 -20.92 19.54
N THR A 198 -5.34 -21.04 20.30
CA THR A 198 -6.01 -22.31 20.59
C THR A 198 -7.46 -22.26 20.11
N THR A 199 -7.94 -23.37 19.58
CA THR A 199 -9.31 -23.53 19.11
C THR A 199 -9.90 -24.79 19.71
N TYR A 200 -11.08 -24.69 20.30
CA TYR A 200 -11.87 -25.81 20.76
C TYR A 200 -13.22 -25.82 20.06
N GLU A 201 -13.56 -26.97 19.46
CA GLU A 201 -14.79 -27.17 18.70
C GLU A 201 -15.54 -28.40 19.23
N LYS A 202 -16.84 -28.25 19.45
CA LYS A 202 -17.69 -29.33 19.92
C LYS A 202 -19.08 -29.26 19.30
N GLU A 203 -19.54 -30.40 18.79
CA GLU A 203 -20.90 -30.59 18.33
C GLU A 203 -21.68 -31.40 19.36
N PHE A 204 -22.95 -30.97 19.63
CA PHE A 204 -23.88 -31.68 20.51
C PHE A 204 -25.33 -31.44 20.06
N LYS A 205 -26.04 -32.49 19.66
CA LYS A 205 -27.45 -32.44 19.25
C LYS A 205 -27.80 -31.36 18.22
N GLY A 206 -26.89 -31.12 17.25
CA GLY A 206 -27.05 -30.10 16.20
C GLY A 206 -26.64 -28.68 16.63
N HIS A 207 -26.11 -28.52 17.85
CA HIS A 207 -25.45 -27.29 18.30
C HIS A 207 -23.97 -27.42 18.07
N ASN A 208 -23.40 -26.52 17.29
CA ASN A 208 -21.95 -26.43 17.04
C ASN A 208 -21.39 -25.21 17.76
N PHE A 209 -20.41 -25.43 18.62
CA PHE A 209 -19.69 -24.39 19.35
C PHE A 209 -18.23 -24.41 18.93
N LYS A 210 -17.69 -23.25 18.63
CA LYS A 210 -16.26 -23.08 18.37
C LYS A 210 -15.74 -21.86 19.11
N ILE A 211 -14.73 -22.07 19.95
CA ILE A 211 -14.10 -21.01 20.72
C ILE A 211 -12.64 -20.95 20.31
N MET A 212 -12.14 -19.75 20.07
CA MET A 212 -10.75 -19.48 19.77
C MET A 212 -10.25 -18.35 20.67
N ALA A 213 -9.01 -18.48 21.16
CA ALA A 213 -8.31 -17.42 21.86
C ALA A 213 -6.82 -17.45 21.47
N GLY A 214 -6.21 -16.29 21.37
CA GLY A 214 -4.82 -16.23 20.95
C GLY A 214 -4.18 -14.87 21.13
N MET A 215 -2.91 -14.83 20.74
CA MET A 215 -2.08 -13.63 20.71
C MET A 215 -1.28 -13.55 19.42
N GLN A 216 -0.98 -12.33 19.01
CA GLN A 216 -0.13 -11.99 17.88
C GLN A 216 0.85 -10.90 18.30
N SER A 217 2.11 -11.06 17.93
CA SER A 217 3.14 -10.03 18.13
C SER A 217 3.88 -9.80 16.82
N GLU A 218 4.15 -8.54 16.52
CA GLU A 218 4.97 -8.15 15.37
C GLU A 218 6.01 -7.12 15.79
N TYR A 219 7.19 -7.25 15.21
CA TYR A 219 8.25 -6.25 15.33
C TYR A 219 8.85 -6.00 13.96
N LYS A 220 8.97 -4.74 13.58
CA LYS A 220 9.65 -4.32 12.36
C LYS A 220 10.69 -3.26 12.68
N LYS A 221 11.88 -3.41 12.10
CA LYS A 221 12.99 -2.47 12.16
C LYS A 221 13.48 -2.19 10.74
N ASN A 222 13.57 -0.92 10.40
CA ASN A 222 14.11 -0.44 9.13
C ASN A 222 15.39 0.31 9.41
N PHE A 223 16.44 0.03 8.66
CA PHE A 223 17.69 0.76 8.71
C PHE A 223 18.16 1.07 7.28
N GLY A 224 18.43 2.35 7.01
CA GLY A 224 18.97 2.83 5.74
C GLY A 224 20.29 3.55 5.95
N LEU A 225 21.28 3.26 5.11
CA LEU A 225 22.54 3.99 5.02
C LEU A 225 22.67 4.55 3.60
N TYR A 226 22.94 5.84 3.53
CA TYR A 226 23.03 6.59 2.29
C TYR A 226 24.34 7.35 2.24
N ALA A 227 25.03 7.29 1.12
CA ALA A 227 26.21 8.08 0.89
C ALA A 227 26.26 8.57 -0.55
N ASN A 228 26.72 9.80 -0.75
CA ASN A 228 27.02 10.32 -2.07
C ASN A 228 28.28 11.18 -2.06
N LYS A 229 28.90 11.31 -3.20
CA LYS A 229 30.09 12.16 -3.38
C LYS A 229 30.09 12.80 -4.76
N MET A 230 30.37 14.09 -4.78
CA MET A 230 30.50 14.89 -6.00
C MET A 230 31.85 14.70 -6.67
N GLY A 231 31.99 15.19 -7.91
CA GLY A 231 33.24 15.20 -8.64
C GLY A 231 33.69 13.80 -9.05
N MET A 232 32.84 13.07 -9.78
CA MET A 232 33.18 11.76 -10.34
C MET A 232 34.29 11.90 -11.39
N VAL A 233 35.42 11.25 -11.15
CA VAL A 233 36.60 11.34 -12.04
C VAL A 233 36.55 10.31 -13.17
N LEU A 234 35.98 9.12 -12.89
CA LEU A 234 35.91 7.99 -13.83
C LEU A 234 34.47 7.65 -14.18
N PRO A 235 33.87 8.23 -15.24
CA PRO A 235 32.48 7.97 -15.61
C PRO A 235 32.17 6.49 -15.88
N GLY A 236 33.11 5.74 -16.44
CA GLY A 236 32.97 4.31 -16.74
C GLY A 236 33.02 3.39 -15.50
N GLN A 237 33.52 3.90 -14.37
CA GLN A 237 33.60 3.18 -13.09
C GLN A 237 33.23 4.10 -11.92
N PRO A 238 31.98 4.49 -11.80
CA PRO A 238 31.53 5.41 -10.77
C PRO A 238 31.75 4.83 -9.37
N SER A 239 32.51 5.54 -8.54
CA SER A 239 32.82 5.12 -7.17
C SER A 239 32.94 6.33 -6.24
N ILE A 240 32.42 6.19 -5.02
CA ILE A 240 32.63 7.18 -3.95
C ILE A 240 34.12 7.39 -3.66
N SER A 241 34.90 6.31 -3.67
CA SER A 241 36.33 6.35 -3.36
C SER A 241 37.16 7.17 -4.39
N THR A 242 36.78 7.11 -5.66
CA THR A 242 37.50 7.81 -6.75
C THR A 242 36.94 9.20 -7.04
N SER A 243 35.83 9.59 -6.44
CA SER A 243 35.29 10.95 -6.57
C SER A 243 36.05 11.92 -5.67
N THR A 244 36.18 13.20 -6.09
CA THR A 244 37.08 14.19 -5.45
C THR A 244 36.34 15.31 -4.71
N GLY A 245 35.06 15.50 -4.97
CA GLY A 245 34.26 16.61 -4.41
C GLY A 245 33.69 16.35 -3.02
N LYS A 246 32.69 17.13 -2.63
CA LYS A 246 32.01 17.05 -1.35
C LYS A 246 31.34 15.68 -1.15
N ILE A 247 31.55 15.09 0.02
CA ILE A 247 30.86 13.88 0.46
C ILE A 247 29.68 14.25 1.36
N GLU A 248 28.57 13.54 1.21
CA GLU A 248 27.41 13.59 2.10
C GLU A 248 27.03 12.16 2.46
N ALA A 249 26.80 11.92 3.75
CA ALA A 249 26.36 10.62 4.23
C ALA A 249 25.37 10.82 5.40
N TRP A 250 24.34 9.97 5.45
CA TRP A 250 23.36 9.96 6.53
C TRP A 250 22.79 8.56 6.66
N ASP A 251 22.15 8.31 7.78
CA ASP A 251 21.40 7.10 8.06
C ASP A 251 19.96 7.41 8.43
N SER A 252 19.14 6.38 8.41
CA SER A 252 17.78 6.40 8.91
C SER A 252 17.50 5.14 9.71
N LEU A 253 16.87 5.29 10.86
CA LEU A 253 16.45 4.20 11.72
C LEU A 253 15.00 4.42 12.11
N ASP A 254 14.17 3.41 11.84
CA ASP A 254 12.78 3.41 12.26
C ASP A 254 12.36 2.01 12.72
N HIS A 255 11.49 1.92 13.73
CA HIS A 255 10.97 0.64 14.19
C HIS A 255 9.62 0.79 14.87
N TYR A 256 8.85 -0.29 14.87
CA TYR A 256 7.64 -0.41 15.67
C TYR A 256 7.43 -1.84 16.15
N ALA A 257 6.64 -1.98 17.19
CA ALA A 257 6.17 -3.25 17.70
C ALA A 257 4.66 -3.20 17.92
N THR A 258 4.00 -4.32 17.70
CA THR A 258 2.58 -4.52 18.03
C THR A 258 2.40 -5.78 18.84
N LEU A 259 1.41 -5.78 19.73
CA LEU A 259 0.97 -6.95 20.49
C LEU A 259 -0.54 -6.94 20.55
N GLY A 260 -1.17 -8.03 20.09
CA GLY A 260 -2.62 -8.18 20.07
C GLY A 260 -3.06 -9.45 20.77
N PHE A 261 -4.17 -9.36 21.50
CA PHE A 261 -4.90 -10.51 22.05
C PHE A 261 -6.25 -10.57 21.38
N PHE A 262 -6.68 -11.78 21.01
CA PHE A 262 -7.95 -11.96 20.32
C PHE A 262 -8.70 -13.20 20.82
N GLY A 263 -10.01 -13.12 20.71
CA GLY A 263 -10.91 -14.23 20.98
C GLY A 263 -12.04 -14.23 19.98
N ARG A 264 -12.54 -15.42 19.65
CA ARG A 264 -13.69 -15.65 18.78
C ARG A 264 -14.59 -16.70 19.37
N PHE A 265 -15.87 -16.48 19.28
CA PHE A 265 -16.90 -17.44 19.60
C PHE A 265 -17.83 -17.59 18.41
N ASN A 266 -17.97 -18.82 17.90
CA ASN A 266 -18.95 -19.16 16.88
C ASN A 266 -19.98 -20.12 17.46
N TYR A 267 -21.22 -19.91 17.09
CA TYR A 267 -22.34 -20.78 17.39
C TYR A 267 -23.17 -21.02 16.13
N ASP A 268 -23.46 -22.28 15.88
CA ASP A 268 -24.33 -22.72 14.81
C ASP A 268 -25.36 -23.72 15.36
N TYR A 269 -26.61 -23.52 15.04
CA TYR A 269 -27.66 -24.49 15.36
C TYR A 269 -28.28 -25.02 14.07
N LYS A 270 -27.97 -26.28 13.75
CA LYS A 270 -28.48 -27.00 12.57
C LYS A 270 -28.28 -26.22 11.24
N SER A 271 -27.28 -25.37 11.16
CA SER A 271 -27.05 -24.42 10.07
C SER A 271 -28.25 -23.50 9.76
N ARG A 272 -29.13 -23.28 10.76
CA ARG A 272 -30.29 -22.35 10.68
C ARG A 272 -29.93 -21.00 11.25
N TYR A 273 -29.42 -21.00 12.48
CA TYR A 273 -29.04 -19.81 13.23
C TYR A 273 -27.52 -19.81 13.38
N LEU A 274 -26.88 -18.78 12.87
CA LEU A 274 -25.45 -18.59 12.88
C LEU A 274 -25.16 -17.35 13.72
N PHE A 275 -24.19 -17.45 14.62
CA PHE A 275 -23.76 -16.32 15.42
C PHE A 275 -22.24 -16.36 15.57
N GLU A 276 -21.59 -15.19 15.42
CA GLU A 276 -20.16 -15.01 15.67
C GLU A 276 -19.93 -13.76 16.50
N PHE A 277 -19.05 -13.87 17.46
CA PHE A 277 -18.55 -12.77 18.27
C PHE A 277 -17.02 -12.78 18.25
N ASP A 278 -16.43 -11.68 17.86
CA ASP A 278 -14.99 -11.42 17.89
C ASP A 278 -14.66 -10.31 18.87
N LEU A 279 -13.57 -10.47 19.58
CA LEU A 279 -12.98 -9.42 20.39
C LEU A 279 -11.48 -9.39 20.18
N ARG A 280 -10.95 -8.22 19.81
CA ARG A 280 -9.52 -8.01 19.66
C ARG A 280 -9.08 -6.79 20.46
N ARG A 281 -7.96 -6.92 21.15
CA ARG A 281 -7.30 -5.84 21.87
C ARG A 281 -5.85 -5.74 21.40
N ASP A 282 -5.51 -4.65 20.72
CA ASP A 282 -4.20 -4.43 20.11
C ASP A 282 -3.49 -3.24 20.75
N GLY A 283 -2.19 -3.44 21.01
CA GLY A 283 -1.28 -2.42 21.46
C GLY A 283 -0.23 -2.11 20.39
N SER A 284 0.19 -0.85 20.29
CA SER A 284 1.22 -0.41 19.36
C SER A 284 2.20 0.55 20.02
N SER A 285 3.49 0.36 19.75
CA SER A 285 4.56 1.27 20.17
C SER A 285 4.55 2.62 19.45
N ARG A 286 3.74 2.78 18.39
CA ARG A 286 3.58 4.04 17.65
C ARG A 286 2.91 5.13 18.47
N TYR A 287 2.16 4.74 19.50
CA TYR A 287 1.40 5.65 20.34
C TYR A 287 2.03 5.81 21.71
N ALA A 288 1.86 6.98 22.31
CA ALA A 288 2.34 7.29 23.63
C ALA A 288 1.74 6.38 24.70
N LYS A 289 2.43 6.24 25.84
CA LYS A 289 1.92 5.52 27.01
C LYS A 289 0.54 6.05 27.40
N GLY A 290 -0.43 5.15 27.58
CA GLY A 290 -1.82 5.47 27.84
C GLY A 290 -2.72 5.53 26.58
N HIS A 291 -2.14 5.66 25.38
CA HIS A 291 -2.85 5.69 24.09
C HIS A 291 -2.55 4.47 23.20
N GLN A 292 -1.70 3.55 23.66
CA GLN A 292 -1.19 2.41 22.90
C GLN A 292 -2.25 1.38 22.55
N TRP A 293 -3.25 1.17 23.41
CA TRP A 293 -4.19 0.06 23.33
C TRP A 293 -5.52 0.46 22.73
N GLY A 294 -5.96 -0.28 21.71
CA GLY A 294 -7.30 -0.24 21.15
C GLY A 294 -8.05 -1.55 21.41
N THR A 295 -9.38 -1.47 21.57
CA THR A 295 -10.26 -2.64 21.69
C THR A 295 -11.29 -2.60 20.58
N PHE A 296 -11.46 -3.71 19.88
CA PHE A 296 -12.20 -3.82 18.63
C PHE A 296 -13.15 -5.04 18.70
N PRO A 297 -14.41 -4.86 19.12
CA PRO A 297 -15.42 -5.89 19.09
C PRO A 297 -16.06 -6.01 17.70
N ALA A 298 -16.53 -7.23 17.36
CA ALA A 298 -17.36 -7.48 16.20
C ALA A 298 -18.41 -8.56 16.48
N PHE A 299 -19.57 -8.43 15.86
CA PHE A 299 -20.69 -9.35 15.96
C PHE A 299 -21.24 -9.64 14.58
N SER A 300 -21.61 -10.88 14.32
CA SER A 300 -22.41 -11.22 13.15
C SER A 300 -23.48 -12.24 13.50
N ALA A 301 -24.61 -12.14 12.82
CA ALA A 301 -25.70 -13.08 12.93
C ALA A 301 -26.24 -13.43 11.54
N GLY A 302 -26.59 -14.69 11.36
CA GLY A 302 -27.20 -15.19 10.14
C GLY A 302 -28.38 -16.09 10.43
N TRP A 303 -29.44 -15.91 9.65
CA TRP A 303 -30.63 -16.78 9.71
C TRP A 303 -30.86 -17.37 8.33
N ASN A 304 -30.74 -18.69 8.25
CA ASN A 304 -31.07 -19.43 7.05
C ASN A 304 -32.55 -19.82 7.06
N VAL A 305 -33.38 -18.92 6.56
CA VAL A 305 -34.84 -19.06 6.55
C VAL A 305 -35.29 -20.28 5.75
N ALA A 306 -34.58 -20.59 4.66
CA ALA A 306 -34.89 -21.73 3.80
C ALA A 306 -34.74 -23.10 4.49
N LYS A 307 -34.09 -23.16 5.66
CA LYS A 307 -33.96 -24.38 6.48
C LYS A 307 -35.02 -24.51 7.57
N GLU A 308 -35.98 -23.58 7.66
CA GLU A 308 -37.07 -23.63 8.60
C GLU A 308 -38.20 -24.52 8.12
N ALA A 309 -38.89 -25.24 9.05
CA ALA A 309 -39.99 -26.14 8.70
C ALA A 309 -41.15 -25.43 8.00
N PHE A 310 -41.45 -24.18 8.39
CA PHE A 310 -42.51 -23.40 7.73
C PHE A 310 -42.16 -22.99 6.29
N PHE A 311 -40.89 -23.02 5.92
CA PHE A 311 -40.42 -22.66 4.58
C PHE A 311 -40.37 -23.86 3.63
N GLU A 312 -40.49 -25.08 4.11
CA GLU A 312 -40.39 -26.33 3.35
C GLU A 312 -41.23 -26.34 2.05
N PRO A 313 -42.48 -25.83 2.03
CA PRO A 313 -43.29 -25.80 0.82
C PRO A 313 -42.72 -24.93 -0.31
N TYR A 314 -41.90 -23.95 0.04
CA TYR A 314 -41.34 -22.99 -0.90
C TYR A 314 -39.92 -23.37 -1.41
N THR A 315 -39.31 -24.40 -0.84
CA THR A 315 -37.91 -24.81 -1.18
C THR A 315 -37.75 -25.28 -2.61
N SER A 316 -38.84 -25.74 -3.26
CA SER A 316 -38.83 -26.11 -4.68
C SER A 316 -38.59 -24.93 -5.62
N ILE A 317 -38.98 -23.72 -5.21
CA ILE A 317 -38.79 -22.49 -5.99
C ILE A 317 -37.59 -21.71 -5.46
N LEU A 318 -37.51 -21.56 -4.13
CA LEU A 318 -36.52 -20.75 -3.41
C LEU A 318 -35.67 -21.66 -2.52
N SER A 319 -34.54 -22.15 -3.07
CA SER A 319 -33.70 -23.16 -2.40
C SER A 319 -32.79 -22.54 -1.33
N GLU A 320 -32.53 -21.25 -1.36
CA GLU A 320 -31.80 -20.50 -0.35
C GLU A 320 -32.48 -19.15 -0.11
N LEU A 321 -32.71 -18.86 1.16
CA LEU A 321 -33.04 -17.53 1.67
C LEU A 321 -32.31 -17.36 2.99
N ARG A 322 -31.26 -16.54 2.97
CA ARG A 322 -30.44 -16.24 4.13
C ARG A 322 -30.43 -14.75 4.40
N LEU A 323 -30.75 -14.39 5.63
CA LEU A 323 -30.61 -13.02 6.14
C LEU A 323 -29.34 -12.98 6.98
N ARG A 324 -28.56 -11.92 6.83
CA ARG A 324 -27.34 -11.71 7.59
C ARG A 324 -27.21 -10.27 8.03
N GLY A 325 -26.59 -10.08 9.18
CA GLY A 325 -26.25 -8.75 9.68
C GLY A 325 -24.96 -8.82 10.45
N SER A 326 -24.14 -7.80 10.31
CA SER A 326 -22.90 -7.68 11.05
C SER A 326 -22.66 -6.25 11.52
N TRP A 327 -22.00 -6.13 12.64
CA TRP A 327 -21.46 -4.88 13.16
C TRP A 327 -20.09 -5.15 13.75
N GLY A 328 -19.11 -4.30 13.44
CA GLY A 328 -17.79 -4.47 14.00
C GLY A 328 -16.92 -3.24 13.91
N GLU A 329 -15.94 -3.18 14.80
CA GLU A 329 -14.86 -2.19 14.80
C GLU A 329 -13.54 -2.86 14.41
N LEU A 330 -12.77 -2.20 13.54
CA LEU A 330 -11.39 -2.55 13.21
C LEU A 330 -10.49 -1.36 13.54
N GLY A 331 -9.35 -1.63 14.17
CA GLY A 331 -8.31 -0.64 14.41
C GLY A 331 -7.41 -0.48 13.20
N ASN A 332 -7.12 0.76 12.84
CA ASN A 332 -6.08 1.09 11.86
C ASN A 332 -4.96 1.87 12.54
N MET A 333 -3.73 1.39 12.32
CA MET A 333 -2.52 1.97 12.89
C MET A 333 -1.84 2.86 11.84
N ARG A 334 -2.33 4.08 11.70
CA ARG A 334 -1.80 5.07 10.78
C ARG A 334 -0.89 6.08 11.51
N GLY A 335 -0.12 6.84 10.76
CA GLY A 335 0.78 7.85 11.29
C GLY A 335 2.24 7.39 11.35
N LYS A 336 3.12 8.33 11.61
CA LYS A 336 4.56 8.10 11.76
C LYS A 336 4.88 7.51 13.12
N ASN A 337 5.97 6.77 13.21
CA ASN A 337 6.50 6.33 14.49
C ASN A 337 7.01 7.53 15.30
N TYR A 338 6.92 7.44 16.63
CA TYR A 338 7.51 8.42 17.56
C TYR A 338 6.97 9.86 17.50
N GLN A 339 5.79 10.11 16.92
CA GLN A 339 5.20 11.47 16.88
C GLN A 339 4.95 12.08 18.27
N TYR A 340 4.96 11.26 19.32
CA TYR A 340 4.83 11.67 20.71
C TYR A 340 6.15 12.06 21.37
N ILE A 341 7.28 12.01 20.64
CA ILE A 341 8.60 12.43 21.11
C ILE A 341 8.93 13.77 20.45
N SER A 342 9.20 14.78 21.27
CA SER A 342 9.65 16.07 20.77
C SER A 342 11.10 15.94 20.27
N THR A 343 11.34 16.39 19.05
CA THR A 343 12.66 16.42 18.43
C THR A 343 13.00 17.84 18.02
N VAL A 344 14.26 18.18 18.13
CA VAL A 344 14.78 19.47 17.65
C VAL A 344 15.42 19.21 16.28
N PRO A 345 14.90 19.80 15.18
CA PRO A 345 15.52 19.65 13.89
C PRO A 345 16.87 20.40 13.87
N TYR A 346 17.94 19.67 13.57
CA TYR A 346 19.24 20.24 13.28
C TYR A 346 19.33 20.48 11.77
N ASN A 347 19.37 21.76 11.37
CA ASN A 347 19.52 22.12 9.97
C ASN A 347 20.84 22.85 9.77
N ALA A 348 21.83 22.13 9.28
CA ALA A 348 23.16 22.67 8.97
C ALA A 348 23.16 23.74 7.85
N THR A 349 22.04 23.90 7.14
CA THR A 349 21.91 24.85 6.01
C THR A 349 21.33 26.21 6.43
N THR A 350 20.75 26.32 7.60
CA THR A 350 20.30 27.61 8.20
C THR A 350 21.37 28.17 9.11
N ASP A 351 22.52 28.45 8.54
CA ASP A 351 23.62 29.06 9.27
C ASP A 351 23.34 30.54 9.50
N TYR A 352 23.53 30.99 10.70
CA TYR A 352 23.56 32.41 11.04
C TYR A 352 25.01 32.91 10.96
N ILE A 353 25.24 34.05 10.31
CA ILE A 353 26.57 34.63 10.22
C ILE A 353 26.70 35.64 11.35
N MET A 354 27.58 35.37 12.32
CA MET A 354 27.98 36.32 13.37
C MET A 354 29.47 36.57 13.26
N GLY A 355 29.85 37.77 12.86
CA GLY A 355 31.25 38.18 12.73
C GLY A 355 32.09 37.18 11.96
N ASP A 356 31.97 37.08 10.68
CA ASP A 356 32.69 36.20 9.73
C ASP A 356 32.66 34.69 10.01
N LYS A 357 31.91 34.23 11.01
CA LYS A 357 31.73 32.83 11.35
C LYS A 357 30.30 32.38 11.09
N ARG A 358 30.18 31.22 10.41
CA ARG A 358 28.91 30.52 10.34
C ARG A 358 28.62 29.80 11.65
N ILE A 359 27.49 30.10 12.26
CA ILE A 359 27.02 29.47 13.47
C ILE A 359 25.79 28.63 13.09
N SER A 360 25.86 27.33 13.31
CA SER A 360 24.72 26.43 13.05
C SER A 360 23.54 26.79 13.94
N ALA A 361 22.37 26.92 13.32
CA ALA A 361 21.13 27.19 14.04
C ALA A 361 20.29 25.93 14.22
N PHE A 362 19.65 25.82 15.38
CA PHE A 362 18.64 24.80 15.64
C PHE A 362 17.26 25.35 15.31
N GLY A 363 16.42 24.53 14.67
CA GLY A 363 15.00 24.87 14.51
C GLY A 363 14.24 24.80 15.83
N ALA A 364 13.03 25.34 15.85
CA ALA A 364 12.13 25.16 16.99
C ALA A 364 11.79 23.67 17.17
N PRO A 365 11.63 23.18 18.42
CA PRO A 365 11.24 21.80 18.68
C PRO A 365 9.94 21.44 17.96
N ASN A 366 9.89 20.27 17.34
CA ASN A 366 8.66 19.76 16.72
C ASN A 366 7.56 19.62 17.77
N MET A 367 6.35 20.04 17.41
CA MET A 367 5.18 19.80 18.26
C MET A 367 4.84 18.31 18.29
N ILE A 368 4.49 17.82 19.47
CA ILE A 368 4.08 16.43 19.68
C ILE A 368 2.58 16.26 19.51
N ALA A 369 2.17 15.06 19.11
CA ALA A 369 0.77 14.64 19.05
C ALA A 369 0.58 13.33 19.82
N TYR A 370 -0.45 13.28 20.67
CA TYR A 370 -0.88 12.08 21.37
C TYR A 370 -1.99 11.40 20.58
N ASN A 371 -1.59 10.81 19.45
CA ASN A 371 -2.52 10.08 18.60
C ASN A 371 -2.87 8.71 19.20
N THR A 372 -4.00 8.16 18.76
CA THR A 372 -4.45 6.82 19.06
C THR A 372 -4.97 6.13 17.79
N TRP A 373 -5.47 4.92 17.93
CA TRP A 373 -6.00 4.11 16.84
C TRP A 373 -7.13 4.84 16.10
N GLU A 374 -7.04 4.89 14.77
CA GLU A 374 -8.20 5.14 13.93
C GLU A 374 -9.13 3.93 14.00
N LYS A 375 -10.43 4.14 13.98
CA LYS A 375 -11.43 3.07 14.03
C LYS A 375 -12.26 3.03 12.75
N ASN A 376 -12.33 1.88 12.13
CA ASN A 376 -13.28 1.58 11.09
C ASN A 376 -14.45 0.81 11.69
N ARG A 377 -15.60 1.47 11.82
CA ARG A 377 -16.85 0.87 12.31
C ARG A 377 -17.74 0.56 11.12
N THR A 378 -18.07 -0.70 10.91
CA THR A 378 -18.95 -1.13 9.82
C THR A 378 -20.22 -1.75 10.37
N LEU A 379 -21.35 -1.34 9.82
CA LEU A 379 -22.66 -1.98 9.96
C LEU A 379 -23.06 -2.49 8.58
N ASP A 380 -23.47 -3.74 8.49
CA ASP A 380 -23.80 -4.40 7.25
C ASP A 380 -25.06 -5.26 7.41
N PHE A 381 -25.95 -5.23 6.42
CA PHE A 381 -27.11 -6.09 6.30
C PHE A 381 -27.16 -6.70 4.92
N GLY A 382 -27.28 -8.01 4.85
CA GLY A 382 -27.27 -8.74 3.61
C GLY A 382 -28.40 -9.75 3.48
N VAL A 383 -28.75 -10.02 2.22
CA VAL A 383 -29.72 -11.04 1.84
C VAL A 383 -29.14 -11.87 0.71
N ASP A 384 -29.09 -13.19 0.91
CA ASP A 384 -28.71 -14.14 -0.12
C ASP A 384 -29.90 -14.99 -0.53
N ILE A 385 -30.12 -15.11 -1.81
CA ILE A 385 -31.22 -15.84 -2.43
C ILE A 385 -30.68 -16.79 -3.48
N ALA A 386 -31.14 -18.04 -3.46
CA ALA A 386 -31.02 -18.95 -4.61
C ALA A 386 -32.40 -19.52 -4.96
N ALA A 387 -32.76 -19.46 -6.23
CA ALA A 387 -34.07 -19.83 -6.74
C ALA A 387 -33.98 -20.63 -8.03
N LEU A 388 -35.14 -21.24 -8.42
CA LEU A 388 -35.29 -21.96 -9.69
C LEU A 388 -34.25 -23.08 -9.85
N ASN A 389 -34.12 -23.96 -8.86
CA ASN A 389 -33.09 -25.00 -8.80
C ASN A 389 -31.66 -24.44 -8.87
N ASN A 390 -31.40 -23.35 -8.17
CA ASN A 390 -30.14 -22.63 -8.15
C ASN A 390 -29.70 -22.05 -9.52
N ARG A 391 -30.62 -21.86 -10.45
CA ARG A 391 -30.35 -21.15 -11.70
C ARG A 391 -30.20 -19.65 -11.46
N LEU A 392 -31.06 -19.07 -10.65
CA LEU A 392 -30.99 -17.69 -10.23
C LEU A 392 -30.32 -17.59 -8.85
N THR A 393 -29.31 -16.77 -8.73
CA THR A 393 -28.70 -16.40 -7.45
C THR A 393 -28.69 -14.88 -7.31
N MET A 394 -28.94 -14.38 -6.12
CA MET A 394 -28.91 -12.96 -5.79
C MET A 394 -28.20 -12.79 -4.45
N SER A 395 -27.32 -11.83 -4.36
CA SER A 395 -26.78 -11.31 -3.11
C SER A 395 -26.96 -9.80 -3.11
N TYR A 396 -27.53 -9.27 -2.06
CA TYR A 396 -27.72 -7.85 -1.84
C TYR A 396 -27.16 -7.49 -0.48
N ASP A 397 -26.32 -6.45 -0.43
CA ASP A 397 -25.73 -5.90 0.77
C ASP A 397 -25.98 -4.40 0.83
N TRP A 398 -26.37 -3.92 2.00
CA TRP A 398 -26.35 -2.52 2.37
C TRP A 398 -25.37 -2.34 3.52
N TYR A 399 -24.47 -1.37 3.42
CA TYR A 399 -23.47 -1.12 4.44
C TYR A 399 -23.33 0.37 4.78
N ARG A 400 -22.92 0.61 6.02
CA ARG A 400 -22.44 1.89 6.51
C ARG A 400 -21.10 1.70 7.20
N ARG A 401 -20.08 2.42 6.72
CA ARG A 401 -18.73 2.39 7.27
C ARG A 401 -18.34 3.77 7.76
N ASP A 402 -18.12 3.92 9.07
CA ASP A 402 -17.63 5.13 9.71
C ASP A 402 -16.13 4.98 10.00
N ILE A 403 -15.31 5.86 9.45
CA ILE A 403 -13.88 5.99 9.78
C ILE A 403 -13.81 7.10 10.82
N ILE A 404 -13.45 6.74 12.05
CA ILE A 404 -13.48 7.61 13.22
C ILE A 404 -12.05 7.88 13.67
N GLY A 405 -11.76 9.15 13.96
CA GLY A 405 -10.44 9.57 14.43
C GLY A 405 -9.36 9.43 13.36
N LEU A 406 -9.69 9.69 12.10
CA LEU A 406 -8.73 9.71 11.00
C LEU A 406 -7.63 10.74 11.29
N ILE A 407 -6.37 10.31 11.16
CA ILE A 407 -5.22 11.18 11.38
C ILE A 407 -5.02 12.06 10.14
N THR A 408 -5.21 13.35 10.31
CA THR A 408 -5.03 14.38 9.28
C THR A 408 -4.26 15.57 9.85
N LYS A 409 -3.90 16.53 8.99
CA LYS A 409 -3.22 17.76 9.42
C LYS A 409 -3.97 18.40 10.56
N GLY A 410 -3.25 18.78 11.61
CA GLY A 410 -3.79 19.54 12.72
C GLY A 410 -4.22 20.96 12.31
N VAL A 411 -4.76 21.70 13.26
CA VAL A 411 -5.20 23.08 13.05
C VAL A 411 -4.02 23.94 12.59
N THR A 412 -4.23 24.80 11.59
CA THR A 412 -3.21 25.74 11.11
C THR A 412 -2.78 26.66 12.26
N LEU A 413 -1.49 26.65 12.57
CA LEU A 413 -0.90 27.48 13.60
C LEU A 413 -0.43 28.81 13.02
N PRO A 414 -0.35 29.88 13.83
CA PRO A 414 0.27 31.12 13.40
C PRO A 414 1.73 30.90 12.99
N ALA A 415 2.13 31.46 11.84
CA ALA A 415 3.48 31.32 11.31
C ALA A 415 4.60 31.81 12.26
N VAL A 416 4.28 32.74 13.15
CA VAL A 416 5.20 33.25 14.18
C VAL A 416 5.72 32.16 15.13
N LEU A 417 5.03 31.04 15.27
CA LEU A 417 5.49 29.90 16.08
C LEU A 417 6.68 29.16 15.45
N GLY A 418 6.93 29.32 14.14
CA GLY A 418 8.05 28.70 13.45
C GLY A 418 7.98 27.16 13.36
N VAL A 419 6.83 26.55 13.68
CA VAL A 419 6.61 25.10 13.67
C VAL A 419 5.33 24.74 12.92
N ASN A 420 5.33 23.55 12.34
CA ASN A 420 4.13 22.99 11.72
C ASN A 420 3.25 22.31 12.77
N SER A 421 1.93 22.39 12.56
CA SER A 421 0.99 21.60 13.35
C SER A 421 1.20 20.10 13.09
N PRO A 422 1.25 19.28 14.15
CA PRO A 422 1.33 17.83 13.98
C PRO A 422 0.02 17.26 13.43
N ASP A 423 0.11 16.11 12.77
CA ASP A 423 -1.07 15.35 12.39
C ASP A 423 -1.75 14.78 13.65
N THR A 424 -3.08 14.87 13.71
CA THR A 424 -3.88 14.44 14.87
C THR A 424 -5.13 13.68 14.46
N ASN A 425 -5.75 12.93 15.38
CA ASN A 425 -7.05 12.27 15.17
C ASN A 425 -8.20 13.29 15.14
N ASN A 426 -8.39 14.03 14.05
CA ASN A 426 -9.29 15.17 13.98
C ASN A 426 -10.36 15.11 12.88
N ALA A 427 -10.44 14.02 12.11
CA ALA A 427 -11.42 13.86 11.06
C ALA A 427 -12.22 12.56 11.19
N ASP A 428 -13.49 12.60 10.80
CA ASP A 428 -14.36 11.42 10.69
C ASP A 428 -15.06 11.45 9.33
N ILE A 429 -15.15 10.28 8.68
CA ILE A 429 -15.78 10.12 7.37
C ILE A 429 -16.75 8.94 7.43
N ARG A 430 -17.91 9.10 6.83
CA ARG A 430 -18.92 8.04 6.63
C ARG A 430 -18.98 7.66 5.17
N ASN A 431 -18.97 6.36 4.89
CA ASN A 431 -19.30 5.79 3.59
C ASN A 431 -20.55 4.92 3.75
N GLU A 432 -21.61 5.25 3.03
CA GLU A 432 -22.84 4.46 2.92
C GLU A 432 -22.97 3.98 1.49
N GLY A 433 -23.32 2.72 1.32
CA GLY A 433 -23.41 2.13 0.00
C GLY A 433 -24.24 0.85 0.00
N TRP A 434 -24.41 0.32 -1.19
CA TRP A 434 -25.07 -0.96 -1.43
C TRP A 434 -24.42 -1.68 -2.61
N GLU A 435 -24.52 -3.01 -2.59
CA GLU A 435 -23.99 -3.89 -3.61
C GLU A 435 -25.05 -4.93 -3.97
N LEU A 436 -25.25 -5.16 -5.26
CA LEU A 436 -26.16 -6.17 -5.81
C LEU A 436 -25.40 -7.05 -6.77
N THR A 437 -25.42 -8.35 -6.52
CA THR A 437 -24.93 -9.36 -7.45
C THR A 437 -26.08 -10.25 -7.89
N LEU A 438 -26.30 -10.38 -9.17
CA LEU A 438 -27.25 -11.30 -9.79
C LEU A 438 -26.49 -12.31 -10.65
N GLY A 439 -26.78 -13.59 -10.45
CA GLY A 439 -26.23 -14.67 -11.24
C GLY A 439 -27.33 -15.51 -11.87
N TRP A 440 -27.20 -15.78 -13.13
CA TRP A 440 -28.02 -16.76 -13.83
C TRP A 440 -27.15 -17.83 -14.45
N ARG A 441 -27.47 -19.08 -14.23
CA ARG A 441 -26.82 -20.24 -14.86
C ARG A 441 -27.85 -21.24 -15.31
N ASP A 442 -27.68 -21.74 -16.53
CA ASP A 442 -28.58 -22.74 -17.06
C ASP A 442 -27.84 -23.63 -18.05
N GLN A 443 -28.48 -24.74 -18.41
CA GLN A 443 -28.02 -25.67 -19.41
C GLN A 443 -29.15 -26.11 -20.30
N PHE A 444 -28.87 -26.31 -21.59
CA PHE A 444 -29.78 -26.91 -22.54
C PHE A 444 -29.00 -27.77 -23.52
N SER A 445 -29.72 -28.67 -24.20
CA SER A 445 -29.12 -29.51 -25.25
C SER A 445 -29.18 -28.80 -26.60
N LEU A 446 -28.02 -28.65 -27.23
CA LEU A 446 -27.89 -28.12 -28.58
C LEU A 446 -27.22 -29.19 -29.45
N ALA A 447 -27.89 -29.68 -30.48
CA ALA A 447 -27.42 -30.78 -31.38
C ALA A 447 -26.92 -32.00 -30.60
N SER A 448 -27.68 -32.47 -29.59
CA SER A 448 -27.37 -33.58 -28.68
C SER A 448 -26.14 -33.39 -27.80
N LYS A 449 -25.60 -32.16 -27.68
CA LYS A 449 -24.51 -31.80 -26.78
C LYS A 449 -25.05 -30.85 -25.72
N SER A 450 -24.57 -31.01 -24.47
CA SER A 450 -24.90 -30.10 -23.38
C SER A 450 -24.23 -28.77 -23.60
N PHE A 451 -25.00 -27.70 -23.62
CA PHE A 451 -24.53 -26.32 -23.62
C PHE A 451 -24.82 -25.68 -22.26
N ASN A 452 -23.77 -25.27 -21.55
CA ASN A 452 -23.85 -24.63 -20.26
C ASN A 452 -23.49 -23.16 -20.42
N TYR A 453 -24.29 -22.27 -19.84
CA TYR A 453 -23.99 -20.86 -19.84
C TYR A 453 -24.25 -20.25 -18.45
N SER A 454 -23.51 -19.19 -18.16
CA SER A 454 -23.72 -18.36 -16.97
C SER A 454 -23.57 -16.88 -17.32
N VAL A 455 -24.42 -16.08 -16.70
CA VAL A 455 -24.39 -14.63 -16.80
C VAL A 455 -24.36 -14.09 -15.39
N SER A 456 -23.47 -13.14 -15.09
CA SER A 456 -23.49 -12.42 -13.83
C SER A 456 -23.56 -10.91 -14.08
N PHE A 457 -24.31 -10.24 -13.20
CA PHE A 457 -24.47 -8.80 -13.21
C PHE A 457 -24.16 -8.28 -11.81
N ASN A 458 -23.26 -7.29 -11.74
CA ASN A 458 -22.89 -6.63 -10.50
C ASN A 458 -23.20 -5.15 -10.62
N LEU A 459 -23.85 -4.60 -9.61
CA LEU A 459 -24.16 -3.20 -9.50
C LEU A 459 -23.88 -2.73 -8.08
N SER A 460 -23.20 -1.61 -7.93
CA SER A 460 -22.93 -1.02 -6.62
C SER A 460 -22.89 0.50 -6.73
N ASP A 461 -23.23 1.16 -5.63
CA ASP A 461 -23.07 2.59 -5.47
C ASP A 461 -22.71 2.92 -4.03
N TYR A 462 -21.96 4.01 -3.82
CA TYR A 462 -21.62 4.47 -2.48
C TYR A 462 -21.42 5.98 -2.46
N GLN A 463 -21.65 6.59 -1.29
CA GLN A 463 -21.41 8.00 -1.04
C GLN A 463 -20.58 8.17 0.23
N GLY A 464 -19.44 8.84 0.10
CA GLY A 464 -18.63 9.30 1.23
C GLY A 464 -19.07 10.69 1.70
N THR A 465 -19.18 10.89 3.01
CA THR A 465 -19.56 12.18 3.63
C THR A 465 -18.64 12.48 4.80
N VAL A 466 -18.13 13.70 4.88
CA VAL A 466 -17.30 14.17 6.00
C VAL A 466 -18.19 14.44 7.20
N LEU A 467 -17.98 13.75 8.33
CA LEU A 467 -18.72 13.93 9.57
C LEU A 467 -18.04 14.90 10.53
N LYS A 468 -16.70 14.94 10.49
CA LYS A 468 -15.89 15.80 11.34
C LYS A 468 -14.64 16.24 10.58
N TYR A 469 -14.36 17.52 10.61
CA TYR A 469 -13.12 18.11 10.09
C TYR A 469 -12.98 19.54 10.59
N SER A 470 -11.75 20.01 10.82
CA SER A 470 -11.50 21.38 11.25
C SER A 470 -11.25 22.27 10.03
N ASN A 471 -12.23 23.11 9.70
CA ASN A 471 -12.13 24.11 8.64
C ASN A 471 -12.58 25.50 9.19
N PRO A 472 -11.77 26.13 10.05
CA PRO A 472 -12.16 27.38 10.74
C PRO A 472 -12.31 28.57 9.79
N LYS A 473 -11.73 28.50 8.61
CA LYS A 473 -11.83 29.55 7.56
C LYS A 473 -13.00 29.37 6.61
N GLY A 474 -13.76 28.27 6.73
CA GLY A 474 -14.90 27.98 5.87
C GLY A 474 -14.53 27.80 4.38
N LEU A 475 -13.32 27.31 4.07
CA LEU A 475 -12.83 27.20 2.71
C LEU A 475 -13.55 26.06 1.97
N ILE A 476 -14.23 26.37 0.87
CA ILE A 476 -15.02 25.39 0.10
C ILE A 476 -14.18 24.36 -0.66
N TYR A 477 -12.93 24.69 -1.00
CA TYR A 477 -11.99 23.76 -1.63
C TYR A 477 -11.35 22.79 -0.63
N ASP A 478 -11.41 23.10 0.68
CA ASP A 478 -10.97 22.17 1.73
C ASP A 478 -12.12 21.24 2.14
N TYR A 479 -11.87 20.35 3.09
CA TYR A 479 -12.90 19.51 3.67
C TYR A 479 -13.71 20.32 4.70
N TYR A 480 -15.01 20.02 4.81
CA TYR A 480 -15.92 20.58 5.81
C TYR A 480 -17.01 19.57 6.14
N VAL A 481 -17.64 19.71 7.28
CA VAL A 481 -18.72 18.82 7.75
C VAL A 481 -19.88 18.85 6.75
N GLY A 482 -20.33 17.67 6.31
CA GLY A 482 -21.38 17.51 5.30
C GLY A 482 -20.88 17.48 3.85
N LYS A 483 -19.58 17.75 3.59
CA LYS A 483 -19.03 17.66 2.23
C LYS A 483 -19.08 16.22 1.75
N LYS A 484 -19.66 16.01 0.58
CA LYS A 484 -19.62 14.73 -0.13
C LYS A 484 -18.26 14.53 -0.78
N MET A 485 -17.67 13.35 -0.60
CA MET A 485 -16.38 13.00 -1.22
C MET A 485 -16.58 12.94 -2.75
N GLY A 486 -15.59 13.45 -3.48
CA GLY A 486 -15.65 13.54 -4.93
C GLY A 486 -16.37 14.80 -5.45
N THR A 487 -16.87 15.70 -4.59
CA THR A 487 -17.44 16.98 -5.02
C THR A 487 -16.35 17.84 -5.67
N ILE A 488 -16.60 18.23 -6.91
CA ILE A 488 -15.75 19.14 -7.68
C ILE A 488 -16.44 20.50 -7.73
N TRP A 489 -15.74 21.52 -7.27
CA TRP A 489 -16.18 22.90 -7.42
C TRP A 489 -15.57 23.48 -8.69
N GLY A 490 -16.39 24.16 -9.48
CA GLY A 490 -15.97 24.82 -10.71
C GLY A 490 -16.94 25.91 -11.10
N TYR A 491 -16.55 26.70 -12.07
CA TYR A 491 -17.41 27.69 -12.70
C TYR A 491 -18.16 27.05 -13.88
N THR A 492 -19.43 27.36 -14.03
CA THR A 492 -20.17 27.08 -15.26
C THR A 492 -19.81 28.15 -16.29
N THR A 493 -19.45 27.72 -17.51
CA THR A 493 -19.21 28.66 -18.60
C THR A 493 -20.53 29.35 -18.94
N ASP A 494 -20.57 30.65 -18.86
CA ASP A 494 -21.74 31.45 -19.23
C ASP A 494 -21.81 31.59 -20.76
N HIS A 495 -20.73 32.10 -21.37
CA HIS A 495 -20.64 32.28 -22.83
C HIS A 495 -19.18 32.40 -23.29
N ILE A 496 -18.94 32.33 -24.58
CA ILE A 496 -17.62 32.63 -25.15
C ILE A 496 -17.44 34.15 -25.15
N MET A 497 -16.32 34.61 -24.59
CA MET A 497 -15.99 36.03 -24.53
C MET A 497 -15.89 36.60 -25.94
N THR A 498 -16.72 37.62 -26.23
CA THR A 498 -16.67 38.34 -27.50
C THR A 498 -15.75 39.54 -27.40
N CYS A 499 -15.24 40.04 -28.53
CA CYS A 499 -14.35 41.21 -28.57
C CYS A 499 -14.99 42.47 -27.91
N LEU A 500 -16.31 42.62 -27.98
CA LEU A 500 -17.02 43.72 -27.33
C LEU A 500 -17.05 43.59 -25.80
N LEU A 501 -17.17 42.36 -25.28
CA LEU A 501 -17.16 42.11 -23.86
C LEU A 501 -15.75 42.31 -23.26
N TYR A 502 -14.70 41.95 -24.00
CA TYR A 502 -13.33 42.17 -23.62
C TYR A 502 -12.99 43.65 -23.47
N THR A 503 -13.51 44.49 -24.33
CA THR A 503 -13.30 45.97 -24.29
C THR A 503 -14.13 46.69 -23.23
N SER A 504 -15.31 46.15 -22.86
CA SER A 504 -16.15 46.73 -21.80
C SER A 504 -15.72 46.32 -20.41
N ASP A 505 -15.24 45.09 -20.23
CA ASP A 505 -14.80 44.56 -18.92
C ASP A 505 -13.53 45.25 -18.41
N ALA A 506 -12.61 45.62 -19.32
CA ALA A 506 -11.43 46.40 -18.99
C ALA A 506 -11.74 47.83 -18.50
N ALA A 507 -12.94 48.35 -18.81
CA ALA A 507 -13.40 49.69 -18.35
C ALA A 507 -14.22 49.60 -17.05
N ASP A 508 -14.94 48.49 -16.81
CA ASP A 508 -15.77 48.28 -15.63
C ASP A 508 -14.96 47.89 -14.37
N ASP A 509 -13.82 47.18 -14.54
CA ASP A 509 -12.93 46.84 -13.43
C ASP A 509 -12.24 48.04 -12.77
N LEU A 510 -12.20 49.20 -13.46
CA LEU A 510 -11.68 50.44 -12.91
C LEU A 510 -12.72 51.23 -12.09
N THR A 511 -13.97 50.82 -12.07
CA THR A 511 -15.07 51.54 -11.36
C THR A 511 -15.62 50.75 -10.16
N ARG A 512 -15.14 49.54 -9.88
CA ARG A 512 -15.46 48.78 -8.65
C ARG A 512 -14.26 48.73 -7.71
N VAL A 513 -14.01 49.87 -7.07
CA VAL A 513 -13.18 49.97 -5.84
C VAL A 513 -14.10 50.24 -4.67
#